data_e48b2e9cc934d87e7f0e253d9e48e647
#
_entry.id   e48b2e9cc934d87e7f0e253d9e48e647
#
_cell.length_a   1.000
_cell.length_b   1.000
_cell.length_c   1.000
_cell.angle_alpha   90.00
_cell.angle_beta   90.00
_cell.angle_gamma   90.00
#
_symmetry.space_group_name_H-M   'P 1'
#
loop_
_entity.id
_entity.type
_entity.pdbx_description
1 polymer ?
#
loop_
_entity_poly.entity_id
_entity_poly.type
_entity_poly.pdbx_seq_one_letter_code
_entity_poly.pdbx_strand_id
1 'polypeptide(L)'
;SGKFNLGLLGDHRQRIYQDGHQDLPAHIPKHWEFPALKMNHRSQKRVVELINAIWDADINGRTQPKSGFAQYAQTTKSAGVVRMFIGDAKLETAEKIAKERTCAAAMAEATGLDAWADGTRTFKTLALEHKLAAKRGGFFDAYSAMDLLDEDAAAPKSNGERTGPSMVRPLLGPVLELARCFTATGDLNEFAAMNVLRAAKALDCLSCGVDERRAELTKLHDAVMAFGAATRRPDATVRDALEPLLAAQVFDTHERLIEAFADATPPPAPPQVVSREERADRLRRGWCHLFDTPWEQVGRYRAYLSGDAELATHQVVKGSEFPHVMVVMDDHDARGFLFSYDKLFGAEQLSKGDNDNIAAGKETTIDRTLRLLYVTCSRAEESLALVLWASDRTAAVDAIKATGWFLPEEIFLLE
;
A
#
# COMPACT_ATOMS: atom_id res chain seq x y z
N SER A 1 -24.25 -37.91 -21.32
CA SER A 1 -24.29 -36.71 -20.49
C SER A 1 -23.18 -36.79 -19.47
N GLY A 2 -22.13 -35.97 -19.64
CA GLY A 2 -21.02 -35.89 -18.68
C GLY A 2 -21.52 -35.35 -17.34
N LYS A 3 -21.29 -36.06 -16.27
CA LYS A 3 -21.50 -35.55 -14.92
C LYS A 3 -20.27 -34.68 -14.53
N PHE A 4 -20.47 -33.48 -14.10
CA PHE A 4 -19.41 -32.66 -13.49
C PHE A 4 -19.79 -32.29 -12.07
N ASN A 5 -18.81 -32.11 -11.23
CA ASN A 5 -19.00 -31.60 -9.88
C ASN A 5 -18.60 -30.12 -9.85
N LEU A 6 -19.46 -29.27 -9.33
CA LEU A 6 -19.20 -27.85 -9.13
C LEU A 6 -19.02 -27.56 -7.63
N GLY A 7 -17.89 -27.01 -7.28
CA GLY A 7 -17.62 -26.51 -5.93
C GLY A 7 -17.40 -25.00 -5.97
N LEU A 8 -18.07 -24.27 -5.07
CA LEU A 8 -17.86 -22.85 -4.85
C LEU A 8 -17.09 -22.67 -3.54
N LEU A 9 -15.91 -22.06 -3.62
CA LEU A 9 -15.08 -21.76 -2.47
C LEU A 9 -15.05 -20.24 -2.27
N GLY A 10 -15.37 -19.78 -1.06
CA GLY A 10 -15.36 -18.36 -0.77
C GLY A 10 -15.64 -18.06 0.70
N ASP A 11 -15.27 -16.87 1.11
CA ASP A 11 -15.60 -16.29 2.41
C ASP A 11 -16.28 -14.95 2.18
N HIS A 12 -17.59 -14.87 2.42
CA HIS A 12 -18.35 -13.63 2.23
C HIS A 12 -17.93 -12.51 3.17
N ARG A 13 -17.24 -12.84 4.28
CA ARG A 13 -16.61 -11.87 5.19
C ARG A 13 -15.46 -11.11 4.53
N GLN A 14 -14.87 -11.68 3.46
CA GLN A 14 -13.75 -11.09 2.74
C GLN A 14 -14.18 -10.33 1.48
N ARG A 15 -15.46 -9.97 1.35
CA ARG A 15 -15.94 -9.13 0.27
C ARG A 15 -15.61 -7.65 0.52
N ILE A 16 -14.42 -7.24 0.10
CA ILE A 16 -13.92 -5.85 0.25
C ILE A 16 -13.97 -5.05 -1.07
N TYR A 17 -14.28 -5.71 -2.19
CA TYR A 17 -14.46 -5.08 -3.50
C TYR A 17 -15.94 -4.82 -3.78
N GLN A 18 -16.25 -3.70 -4.45
CA GLN A 18 -17.64 -3.28 -4.71
C GLN A 18 -18.36 -4.17 -5.74
N ASP A 19 -17.63 -4.76 -6.68
CA ASP A 19 -18.12 -5.62 -7.75
C ASP A 19 -18.40 -7.07 -7.28
N GLY A 20 -18.03 -7.40 -6.04
CA GLY A 20 -18.32 -8.70 -5.45
C GLY A 20 -19.82 -8.92 -5.21
N HIS A 21 -20.34 -10.12 -5.55
CA HIS A 21 -21.75 -10.46 -5.29
C HIS A 21 -22.08 -10.39 -3.80
N GLN A 22 -23.16 -9.67 -3.46
CA GLN A 22 -23.47 -9.37 -2.05
C GLN A 22 -24.01 -10.57 -1.27
N ASP A 23 -24.75 -11.45 -1.92
CA ASP A 23 -25.45 -12.56 -1.27
C ASP A 23 -25.42 -13.83 -2.14
N LEU A 24 -24.22 -14.26 -2.52
CA LEU A 24 -24.05 -15.50 -3.27
C LEU A 24 -24.69 -16.71 -2.58
N PRO A 25 -24.57 -16.89 -1.25
CA PRO A 25 -25.18 -18.02 -0.56
C PRO A 25 -26.71 -18.12 -0.74
N ALA A 26 -27.43 -17.01 -0.85
CA ALA A 26 -28.88 -17.02 -1.06
C ALA A 26 -29.28 -17.52 -2.46
N HIS A 27 -28.35 -17.48 -3.42
CA HIS A 27 -28.58 -17.95 -4.79
C HIS A 27 -28.11 -19.38 -5.04
N ILE A 28 -27.49 -20.02 -4.05
CA ILE A 28 -27.07 -21.42 -4.14
C ILE A 28 -28.27 -22.33 -3.85
N PRO A 29 -28.51 -23.38 -4.67
CA PRO A 29 -29.62 -24.29 -4.46
C PRO A 29 -29.59 -24.93 -3.07
N LYS A 30 -30.74 -24.97 -2.37
CA LYS A 30 -30.84 -25.47 -0.98
C LYS A 30 -30.39 -26.93 -0.79
N HIS A 31 -30.35 -27.72 -1.87
CA HIS A 31 -29.93 -29.12 -1.82
C HIS A 31 -28.40 -29.33 -1.92
N TRP A 32 -27.63 -28.22 -2.11
CA TRP A 32 -26.18 -28.31 -2.08
C TRP A 32 -25.68 -28.45 -0.66
N GLU A 33 -24.58 -29.13 -0.50
CA GLU A 33 -23.88 -29.21 0.77
C GLU A 33 -23.07 -27.93 1.04
N PHE A 34 -23.08 -27.47 2.29
CA PHE A 34 -22.35 -26.27 2.73
C PHE A 34 -21.36 -26.64 3.83
N PRO A 35 -20.25 -27.34 3.50
CA PRO A 35 -19.23 -27.66 4.48
C PRO A 35 -18.57 -26.38 4.97
N ALA A 36 -18.53 -26.17 6.29
CA ALA A 36 -17.87 -25.03 6.91
C ALA A 36 -16.50 -25.45 7.47
N LEU A 37 -15.43 -24.81 7.00
CA LEU A 37 -14.08 -24.97 7.53
C LEU A 37 -13.92 -24.03 8.72
N LYS A 38 -14.00 -24.58 9.94
CA LYS A 38 -13.96 -23.79 11.19
C LYS A 38 -12.55 -23.70 11.79
N MET A 39 -11.66 -24.64 11.49
CA MET A 39 -10.30 -24.63 12.03
C MET A 39 -9.46 -23.57 11.29
N ASN A 40 -8.92 -22.63 12.06
CA ASN A 40 -7.97 -21.65 11.56
C ASN A 40 -6.54 -22.21 11.76
N HIS A 41 -5.90 -22.57 10.66
CA HIS A 41 -4.54 -23.08 10.65
C HIS A 41 -3.48 -21.98 10.64
N ARG A 42 -3.89 -20.73 10.32
CA ARG A 42 -3.02 -19.59 10.14
C ARG A 42 -2.65 -18.97 11.48
N SER A 43 -3.63 -18.41 12.16
CA SER A 43 -3.44 -17.45 13.22
C SER A 43 -3.39 -18.11 14.60
N GLN A 44 -2.69 -17.45 15.53
CA GLN A 44 -2.66 -17.80 16.94
C GLN A 44 -3.98 -17.46 17.64
N LYS A 45 -4.21 -18.03 18.83
CA LYS A 45 -5.51 -18.05 19.52
C LYS A 45 -6.10 -16.66 19.68
N ARG A 46 -5.32 -15.69 20.20
CA ARG A 46 -5.83 -14.33 20.47
C ARG A 46 -6.26 -13.59 19.19
N VAL A 47 -5.54 -13.80 18.07
CA VAL A 47 -5.91 -13.22 16.77
C VAL A 47 -7.23 -13.83 16.28
N VAL A 48 -7.41 -15.15 16.43
CA VAL A 48 -8.67 -15.84 16.06
C VAL A 48 -9.84 -15.36 16.91
N GLU A 49 -9.66 -15.15 18.21
CA GLU A 49 -10.67 -14.59 19.11
C GLU A 49 -11.09 -13.19 18.66
N LEU A 50 -10.12 -12.32 18.34
CA LEU A 50 -10.40 -10.96 17.86
C LEU A 50 -11.19 -10.97 16.53
N ILE A 51 -10.76 -11.75 15.54
CA ILE A 51 -11.48 -11.77 14.24
C ILE A 51 -12.89 -12.36 14.36
N ASN A 52 -13.12 -13.30 15.28
CA ASN A 52 -14.46 -13.76 15.58
C ASN A 52 -15.30 -12.64 16.23
N ALA A 53 -14.76 -11.94 17.22
CA ALA A 53 -15.45 -10.83 17.88
C ALA A 53 -15.81 -9.70 16.91
N ILE A 54 -14.88 -9.33 16.01
CA ILE A 54 -15.13 -8.34 14.95
C ILE A 54 -16.27 -8.82 14.02
N TRP A 55 -16.29 -10.12 13.68
CA TRP A 55 -17.30 -10.65 12.78
C TRP A 55 -18.69 -10.73 13.41
N ASP A 56 -18.75 -11.12 14.68
CA ASP A 56 -20.01 -11.27 15.42
C ASP A 56 -20.57 -9.92 15.91
N ALA A 57 -19.84 -8.83 15.71
CA ALA A 57 -20.28 -7.51 16.11
C ALA A 57 -21.55 -7.08 15.38
N ASP A 58 -22.58 -6.80 16.14
CA ASP A 58 -23.77 -6.10 15.67
C ASP A 58 -23.56 -4.58 15.78
N ILE A 59 -22.99 -4.02 14.76
CA ILE A 59 -22.85 -2.57 14.65
C ILE A 59 -24.11 -2.05 13.96
N ASN A 60 -25.10 -1.61 14.70
CA ASN A 60 -26.37 -1.01 14.27
C ASN A 60 -27.57 -1.98 14.07
N GLY A 61 -27.60 -3.13 14.71
CA GLY A 61 -28.75 -4.05 14.61
C GLY A 61 -28.90 -4.73 13.23
N ARG A 62 -27.82 -4.76 12.42
CA ARG A 62 -27.89 -5.19 11.03
C ARG A 62 -27.12 -6.45 10.72
N THR A 63 -26.01 -6.66 11.37
CA THR A 63 -25.29 -7.90 11.29
C THR A 63 -25.96 -8.88 12.23
N GLN A 64 -26.91 -9.64 11.72
CA GLN A 64 -27.43 -10.75 12.51
C GLN A 64 -26.25 -11.60 12.99
N PRO A 65 -26.17 -11.92 14.30
CA PRO A 65 -25.13 -12.79 14.81
C PRO A 65 -25.16 -14.06 13.98
N LYS A 66 -24.16 -14.25 13.16
CA LYS A 66 -24.06 -15.41 12.29
C LYS A 66 -23.50 -16.57 13.11
N SER A 67 -24.30 -16.99 14.09
CA SER A 67 -24.01 -18.15 14.91
C SER A 67 -23.66 -19.34 14.03
N GLY A 68 -22.51 -19.93 14.26
CA GLY A 68 -22.06 -21.11 13.52
C GLY A 68 -20.81 -20.95 12.66
N PHE A 69 -20.31 -19.72 12.45
CA PHE A 69 -19.09 -19.47 11.69
C PHE A 69 -17.88 -19.08 12.55
N ALA A 70 -17.97 -19.12 13.87
CA ALA A 70 -16.81 -18.91 14.72
C ALA A 70 -15.70 -19.90 14.37
N GLN A 71 -14.51 -19.34 14.13
CA GLN A 71 -13.31 -20.13 13.90
C GLN A 71 -12.67 -20.50 15.24
N TYR A 72 -11.92 -21.56 15.27
CA TYR A 72 -11.06 -21.93 16.40
C TYR A 72 -9.63 -22.15 15.91
N ALA A 73 -8.67 -21.68 16.69
CA ALA A 73 -7.26 -21.88 16.36
C ALA A 73 -6.89 -23.35 16.51
N GLN A 74 -5.97 -23.83 15.70
CA GLN A 74 -5.39 -25.17 15.87
C GLN A 74 -4.82 -25.32 17.29
N THR A 75 -5.00 -26.47 17.93
CA THR A 75 -4.62 -26.72 19.34
C THR A 75 -3.13 -26.48 19.63
N THR A 76 -2.27 -26.69 18.63
CA THR A 76 -0.82 -26.46 18.71
C THR A 76 -0.42 -24.99 18.67
N LYS A 77 -1.33 -24.07 18.32
CA LYS A 77 -1.02 -22.64 18.24
C LYS A 77 -0.89 -22.03 19.64
N SER A 78 0.08 -21.11 19.80
CA SER A 78 0.30 -20.35 21.03
C SER A 78 -0.78 -19.27 21.25
N ALA A 79 -0.65 -18.51 22.34
CA ALA A 79 -1.63 -17.49 22.68
C ALA A 79 -1.72 -16.38 21.62
N GLY A 80 -0.59 -15.88 21.15
CA GLY A 80 -0.52 -14.70 20.28
C GLY A 80 -0.63 -13.38 21.07
N VAL A 81 -0.29 -12.28 20.41
CA VAL A 81 -0.32 -10.94 21.02
C VAL A 81 -1.13 -10.00 20.14
N VAL A 82 -2.07 -9.29 20.76
CA VAL A 82 -2.83 -8.21 20.13
C VAL A 82 -2.70 -6.95 20.97
N ARG A 83 -2.51 -5.79 20.34
CA ARG A 83 -2.48 -4.48 21.00
C ARG A 83 -3.23 -3.47 20.15
N MET A 84 -3.97 -2.60 20.82
CA MET A 84 -4.71 -1.47 20.24
C MET A 84 -4.11 -0.17 20.76
N PHE A 85 -3.56 0.63 19.88
CA PHE A 85 -2.99 1.94 20.16
C PHE A 85 -3.89 3.04 19.62
N ILE A 86 -4.20 4.07 20.41
CA ILE A 86 -5.13 5.13 20.03
C ILE A 86 -4.45 6.48 20.22
N GLY A 87 -4.30 7.24 19.14
CA GLY A 87 -3.68 8.56 19.09
C GLY A 87 -4.62 9.63 18.53
N ASP A 88 -4.17 10.89 18.57
CA ASP A 88 -4.89 12.04 18.02
C ASP A 88 -4.60 12.20 16.53
N ALA A 89 -5.64 12.22 15.69
CA ALA A 89 -5.54 12.41 14.25
C ALA A 89 -4.99 13.79 13.84
N LYS A 90 -5.01 14.78 14.75
CA LYS A 90 -4.53 16.15 14.50
C LYS A 90 -3.03 16.29 14.50
N LEU A 91 -2.30 15.29 14.97
CA LEU A 91 -0.83 15.29 14.94
C LEU A 91 -0.33 15.33 13.49
N GLU A 92 0.81 15.97 13.31
CA GLU A 92 1.50 15.98 12.04
C GLU A 92 1.97 14.57 11.62
N THR A 93 2.01 14.32 10.31
CA THR A 93 2.38 13.00 9.76
C THR A 93 3.72 12.48 10.32
N ALA A 94 4.72 13.35 10.50
CA ALA A 94 6.02 12.97 11.06
C ALA A 94 5.93 12.51 12.52
N GLU A 95 5.10 13.17 13.33
CA GLU A 95 4.85 12.80 14.72
C GLU A 95 4.11 11.47 14.82
N LYS A 96 3.09 11.27 13.95
CA LYS A 96 2.39 9.99 13.85
C LYS A 96 3.36 8.84 13.53
N ILE A 97 4.24 9.03 12.54
CA ILE A 97 5.27 8.04 12.19
C ILE A 97 6.20 7.74 13.38
N ALA A 98 6.63 8.76 14.11
CA ALA A 98 7.46 8.56 15.30
C ALA A 98 6.73 7.74 16.38
N LYS A 99 5.44 8.03 16.61
CA LYS A 99 4.62 7.25 17.56
C LYS A 99 4.31 5.83 17.07
N GLU A 100 4.13 5.62 15.78
CA GLU A 100 4.00 4.26 15.19
C GLU A 100 5.26 3.42 15.44
N ARG A 101 6.46 4.05 15.50
CA ARG A 101 7.70 3.38 15.93
C ARG A 101 7.67 3.00 17.40
N THR A 102 7.11 3.87 18.26
CA THR A 102 6.97 3.50 19.69
C THR A 102 5.97 2.37 19.89
N CYS A 103 4.92 2.28 19.06
CA CYS A 103 4.01 1.13 19.04
C CYS A 103 4.74 -0.16 18.67
N ALA A 104 5.62 -0.11 17.66
CA ALA A 104 6.45 -1.26 17.29
C ALA A 104 7.38 -1.67 18.43
N ALA A 105 8.03 -0.74 19.12
CA ALA A 105 8.86 -1.01 20.30
C ALA A 105 8.05 -1.67 21.44
N ALA A 106 6.83 -1.19 21.70
CA ALA A 106 5.93 -1.81 22.67
C ALA A 106 5.51 -3.24 22.27
N MET A 107 5.37 -3.50 20.95
CA MET A 107 5.14 -4.86 20.44
C MET A 107 6.37 -5.75 20.60
N ALA A 108 7.58 -5.23 20.39
CA ALA A 108 8.83 -5.95 20.64
C ALA A 108 8.92 -6.40 22.11
N GLU A 109 8.63 -5.50 23.04
CA GLU A 109 8.58 -5.83 24.47
C GLU A 109 7.52 -6.88 24.80
N ALA A 110 6.30 -6.72 24.28
CA ALA A 110 5.18 -7.62 24.55
C ALA A 110 5.36 -9.02 23.98
N THR A 111 6.06 -9.15 22.85
CA THR A 111 6.28 -10.42 22.15
C THR A 111 7.63 -11.05 22.46
N GLY A 112 8.63 -10.26 22.89
CA GLY A 112 10.02 -10.68 23.00
C GLY A 112 10.69 -10.94 21.65
N LEU A 113 10.17 -10.36 20.55
CA LEU A 113 10.63 -10.66 19.18
C LEU A 113 11.33 -9.45 18.56
N ASP A 114 12.52 -9.67 18.02
CA ASP A 114 13.28 -8.67 17.27
C ASP A 114 12.58 -8.24 15.96
N ALA A 115 11.62 -9.02 15.48
CA ALA A 115 10.82 -8.69 14.30
C ALA A 115 10.15 -7.31 14.36
N TRP A 116 9.86 -6.82 15.56
CA TRP A 116 9.29 -5.50 15.83
C TRP A 116 10.34 -4.41 16.12
N ALA A 117 11.60 -4.78 16.33
CA ALA A 117 12.67 -3.84 16.70
C ALA A 117 13.13 -2.98 15.51
N ASP A 118 13.60 -1.77 15.81
CA ASP A 118 14.23 -0.90 14.81
C ASP A 118 15.48 -1.58 14.21
N GLY A 119 15.56 -1.58 12.88
CA GLY A 119 16.68 -2.17 12.13
C GLY A 119 16.48 -3.61 11.66
N THR A 120 15.57 -4.35 12.27
CA THR A 120 15.25 -5.74 11.86
C THR A 120 13.79 -5.91 11.44
N ARG A 121 13.07 -4.81 11.23
CA ARG A 121 11.63 -4.81 10.94
C ARG A 121 11.25 -5.83 9.89
N THR A 122 10.60 -6.90 10.32
CA THR A 122 10.04 -7.92 9.45
C THR A 122 8.52 -8.02 9.55
N PHE A 123 7.88 -7.06 10.25
CA PHE A 123 6.42 -6.96 10.28
C PHE A 123 5.88 -6.21 9.05
N LYS A 124 4.69 -6.57 8.61
CA LYS A 124 4.00 -5.90 7.51
C LYS A 124 3.10 -4.80 8.04
N THR A 125 3.29 -3.57 7.53
CA THR A 125 2.41 -2.44 7.84
C THR A 125 1.30 -2.36 6.79
N LEU A 126 0.05 -2.38 7.25
CA LEU A 126 -1.12 -2.25 6.38
C LEU A 126 -1.74 -0.87 6.54
N ALA A 127 -1.87 -0.14 5.44
CA ALA A 127 -2.48 1.18 5.39
C ALA A 127 -3.82 1.14 4.64
N LEU A 128 -4.74 2.03 4.99
CA LEU A 128 -6.08 2.08 4.39
C LEU A 128 -6.04 2.29 2.88
N GLU A 129 -5.21 3.21 2.43
CA GLU A 129 -5.10 3.63 1.03
C GLU A 129 -3.65 3.81 0.58
N HIS A 130 -3.44 3.82 -0.73
CA HIS A 130 -2.12 4.01 -1.33
C HIS A 130 -1.45 5.32 -0.93
N LYS A 131 -2.24 6.39 -0.76
CA LYS A 131 -1.76 7.69 -0.32
C LYS A 131 -1.19 7.65 1.09
N LEU A 132 -1.89 6.99 2.02
CA LEU A 132 -1.42 6.79 3.38
C LEU A 132 -0.14 5.92 3.38
N ALA A 133 -0.12 4.84 2.60
CA ALA A 133 1.07 4.01 2.44
C ALA A 133 2.26 4.82 1.91
N ALA A 134 2.05 5.70 0.94
CA ALA A 134 3.10 6.54 0.37
C ALA A 134 3.68 7.53 1.38
N LYS A 135 2.82 8.16 2.22
CA LYS A 135 3.26 9.03 3.31
C LYS A 135 4.09 8.27 4.34
N ARG A 136 3.61 7.10 4.80
CA ARG A 136 4.31 6.28 5.80
C ARG A 136 5.60 5.65 5.26
N GLY A 137 5.63 5.30 3.97
CA GLY A 137 6.78 4.71 3.29
C GLY A 137 7.83 5.71 2.81
N GLY A 138 7.58 7.01 2.97
CA GLY A 138 8.51 8.06 2.53
C GLY A 138 8.71 8.11 1.02
N PHE A 139 7.65 7.87 0.24
CA PHE A 139 7.65 7.98 -1.22
C PHE A 139 6.45 8.76 -1.76
N PHE A 140 5.96 9.71 -0.96
CA PHE A 140 4.73 10.43 -1.26
C PHE A 140 4.81 11.29 -2.52
N ASP A 141 5.96 11.94 -2.77
CA ASP A 141 6.13 12.78 -3.97
C ASP A 141 6.18 11.91 -5.22
N ALA A 142 6.91 10.79 -5.19
CA ALA A 142 6.93 9.82 -6.28
C ALA A 142 5.52 9.28 -6.57
N TYR A 143 4.78 8.89 -5.53
CA TYR A 143 3.39 8.43 -5.67
C TYR A 143 2.50 9.50 -6.30
N SER A 144 2.57 10.73 -5.80
CA SER A 144 1.72 11.84 -6.27
C SER A 144 2.02 12.22 -7.72
N ALA A 145 3.29 12.24 -8.11
CA ALA A 145 3.69 12.47 -9.49
C ALA A 145 3.15 11.36 -10.42
N MET A 146 3.31 10.10 -10.01
CA MET A 146 2.83 8.95 -10.78
C MET A 146 1.30 8.91 -10.90
N ASP A 147 0.58 9.30 -9.85
CA ASP A 147 -0.89 9.40 -9.87
C ASP A 147 -1.38 10.47 -10.86
N LEU A 148 -0.67 11.60 -10.95
CA LEU A 148 -0.96 12.64 -11.95
C LEU A 148 -0.66 12.17 -13.39
N LEU A 149 0.36 11.33 -13.59
CA LEU A 149 0.78 10.81 -14.88
C LEU A 149 0.01 9.57 -15.31
N ASP A 150 -0.72 8.90 -14.41
CA ASP A 150 -1.49 7.69 -14.74
C ASP A 150 -2.75 8.06 -15.54
N GLU A 151 -2.68 7.90 -16.85
CA GLU A 151 -3.80 8.16 -17.76
C GLU A 151 -4.94 7.15 -17.58
N ASP A 152 -4.63 5.96 -17.06
CA ASP A 152 -5.55 4.84 -16.88
C ASP A 152 -5.93 4.62 -15.40
N ALA A 153 -5.73 5.60 -14.53
CA ALA A 153 -6.02 5.49 -13.10
C ALA A 153 -7.46 5.03 -12.78
N ALA A 154 -8.38 5.25 -13.72
CA ALA A 154 -9.78 4.85 -13.61
C ALA A 154 -10.06 3.41 -14.05
N ALA A 155 -9.13 2.72 -14.71
CA ALA A 155 -9.34 1.36 -15.21
C ALA A 155 -8.90 0.32 -14.16
N PRO A 156 -9.79 -0.58 -13.69
CA PRO A 156 -9.39 -1.67 -12.80
C PRO A 156 -8.47 -2.62 -13.55
N LYS A 157 -7.22 -2.74 -13.11
CA LYS A 157 -6.27 -3.71 -13.67
C LYS A 157 -6.64 -5.11 -13.16
N SER A 158 -6.81 -6.04 -14.08
CA SER A 158 -7.38 -7.38 -13.84
C SER A 158 -6.60 -8.27 -12.85
N ASN A 159 -5.35 -7.93 -12.50
CA ASN A 159 -4.48 -8.77 -11.66
C ASN A 159 -4.00 -8.10 -10.36
N GLY A 160 -4.50 -6.91 -10.00
CA GLY A 160 -4.06 -6.22 -8.78
C GLY A 160 -2.62 -5.67 -8.81
N GLU A 161 -1.83 -5.98 -9.82
CA GLU A 161 -0.48 -5.46 -10.02
C GLU A 161 -0.52 -4.03 -10.54
N ARG A 162 0.15 -3.11 -9.83
CA ARG A 162 0.40 -1.76 -10.32
C ARG A 162 1.79 -1.71 -10.94
N THR A 163 1.83 -1.40 -12.23
CA THR A 163 3.10 -1.29 -12.97
C THR A 163 3.60 0.15 -13.12
N GLY A 164 2.86 1.13 -12.58
CA GLY A 164 3.10 2.54 -12.84
C GLY A 164 2.73 2.97 -14.28
N PRO A 165 2.75 4.28 -14.58
CA PRO A 165 2.43 4.79 -15.90
C PRO A 165 3.40 4.26 -16.97
N SER A 166 2.89 3.90 -18.15
CA SER A 166 3.71 3.33 -19.24
C SER A 166 4.85 4.24 -19.67
N MET A 167 4.63 5.55 -19.63
CA MET A 167 5.60 6.58 -20.02
C MET A 167 6.87 6.61 -19.16
N VAL A 168 6.80 6.14 -17.91
CA VAL A 168 7.92 6.14 -16.96
C VAL A 168 8.48 4.73 -16.69
N ARG A 169 8.10 3.73 -17.47
CA ARG A 169 8.63 2.36 -17.34
C ARG A 169 10.15 2.27 -17.35
N PRO A 170 10.87 2.98 -18.23
CA PRO A 170 12.33 2.97 -18.21
C PRO A 170 12.90 3.43 -16.87
N LEU A 171 12.30 4.45 -16.24
CA LEU A 171 12.70 4.96 -14.93
C LEU A 171 12.51 3.89 -13.83
N LEU A 172 11.36 3.24 -13.79
CA LEU A 172 11.03 2.21 -12.79
C LEU A 172 11.65 0.83 -13.04
N GLY A 173 12.29 0.64 -14.20
CA GLY A 173 12.98 -0.57 -14.61
C GLY A 173 14.48 -0.36 -14.78
N PRO A 174 14.98 -0.31 -16.03
CA PRO A 174 16.43 -0.34 -16.31
C PRO A 174 17.21 0.81 -15.68
N VAL A 175 16.63 1.99 -15.50
CA VAL A 175 17.32 3.12 -14.84
C VAL A 175 17.55 2.82 -13.35
N LEU A 176 16.55 2.30 -12.63
CA LEU A 176 16.73 1.89 -11.24
C LEU A 176 17.68 0.68 -11.11
N GLU A 177 17.63 -0.26 -12.03
CA GLU A 177 18.54 -1.40 -12.02
C GLU A 177 19.98 -0.95 -12.27
N LEU A 178 20.21 0.03 -13.16
CA LEU A 178 21.50 0.63 -13.35
C LEU A 178 22.02 1.31 -12.08
N ALA A 179 21.16 2.02 -11.34
CA ALA A 179 21.52 2.62 -10.06
C ALA A 179 22.02 1.58 -9.04
N ARG A 180 21.43 0.39 -9.03
CA ARG A 180 21.82 -0.73 -8.14
C ARG A 180 23.17 -1.34 -8.51
N CYS A 181 23.73 -1.04 -9.69
CA CYS A 181 25.05 -1.49 -10.07
C CYS A 181 26.18 -0.71 -9.40
N PHE A 182 25.86 0.37 -8.68
CA PHE A 182 26.84 1.13 -7.92
C PHE A 182 26.88 0.68 -6.46
N THR A 183 28.09 0.59 -5.91
CA THR A 183 28.29 0.37 -4.46
C THR A 183 27.97 1.65 -3.67
N ALA A 184 27.85 1.53 -2.36
CA ALA A 184 27.72 2.70 -1.48
C ALA A 184 28.92 3.68 -1.58
N THR A 185 30.11 3.17 -1.91
CA THR A 185 31.34 3.96 -2.16
C THR A 185 31.38 4.60 -3.54
N GLY A 186 30.49 4.17 -4.44
CA GLY A 186 30.38 4.71 -5.79
C GLY A 186 31.09 3.93 -6.87
N ASP A 187 31.62 2.76 -6.54
CA ASP A 187 32.26 1.90 -7.51
C ASP A 187 31.19 1.21 -8.38
N LEU A 188 31.42 1.21 -9.69
CA LEU A 188 30.52 0.57 -10.65
C LEU A 188 30.83 -0.92 -10.77
N ASN A 189 29.85 -1.77 -10.60
CA ASN A 189 29.92 -3.15 -11.05
C ASN A 189 29.69 -3.17 -12.57
N GLU A 190 30.77 -3.09 -13.33
CA GLU A 190 30.74 -2.99 -14.79
C GLU A 190 30.03 -4.17 -15.46
N PHE A 191 30.20 -5.38 -14.91
CA PHE A 191 29.55 -6.58 -15.45
C PHE A 191 28.02 -6.50 -15.26
N ALA A 192 27.54 -6.11 -14.08
CA ALA A 192 26.12 -5.93 -13.82
C ALA A 192 25.52 -4.80 -14.67
N ALA A 193 26.20 -3.65 -14.75
CA ALA A 193 25.80 -2.52 -15.58
C ALA A 193 25.71 -2.90 -17.07
N MET A 194 26.69 -3.63 -17.58
CA MET A 194 26.71 -4.11 -18.97
C MET A 194 25.50 -5.03 -19.24
N ASN A 195 25.12 -5.87 -18.29
CA ASN A 195 23.95 -6.74 -18.44
C ASN A 195 22.64 -5.93 -18.48
N VAL A 196 22.50 -4.90 -17.62
CA VAL A 196 21.33 -3.99 -17.64
C VAL A 196 21.25 -3.27 -18.98
N LEU A 197 22.35 -2.67 -19.46
CA LEU A 197 22.39 -1.94 -20.72
C LEU A 197 22.07 -2.85 -21.92
N ARG A 198 22.56 -4.09 -21.89
CA ARG A 198 22.29 -5.09 -22.93
C ARG A 198 20.82 -5.52 -22.94
N ALA A 199 20.25 -5.81 -21.76
CA ALA A 199 18.85 -6.17 -21.62
C ALA A 199 17.91 -5.04 -22.08
N ALA A 200 18.30 -3.79 -21.84
CA ALA A 200 17.58 -2.60 -22.28
C ALA A 200 17.87 -2.19 -23.75
N LYS A 201 18.66 -2.99 -24.49
CA LYS A 201 19.05 -2.71 -25.88
C LYS A 201 19.83 -1.40 -26.09
N ALA A 202 20.40 -0.83 -25.06
CA ALA A 202 21.14 0.41 -25.08
C ALA A 202 22.43 0.31 -25.96
N LEU A 203 22.88 -0.91 -26.27
CA LEU A 203 24.05 -1.17 -27.07
C LEU A 203 23.75 -1.48 -28.56
N ASP A 204 22.47 -1.57 -28.92
CA ASP A 204 22.04 -1.96 -30.27
C ASP A 204 22.32 -0.85 -31.30
N CYS A 205 22.47 0.41 -30.85
CA CYS A 205 22.75 1.57 -31.68
C CYS A 205 24.27 1.79 -31.96
N LEU A 206 25.15 0.95 -31.39
CA LEU A 206 26.59 1.12 -31.57
C LEU A 206 26.98 0.95 -33.04
N SER A 207 27.71 1.92 -33.59
CA SER A 207 28.16 1.95 -34.98
C SER A 207 29.04 0.75 -35.34
N CYS A 208 29.12 0.43 -36.61
CA CYS A 208 29.97 -0.66 -37.09
C CYS A 208 31.45 -0.27 -37.19
N GLY A 209 31.80 1.04 -37.23
CA GLY A 209 33.18 1.55 -37.27
C GLY A 209 33.89 1.41 -35.92
N VAL A 210 35.18 1.04 -35.91
CA VAL A 210 35.91 0.79 -34.65
C VAL A 210 36.08 2.08 -33.83
N ASP A 211 36.49 3.17 -34.49
CA ASP A 211 36.75 4.44 -33.81
C ASP A 211 35.44 5.11 -33.34
N GLU A 212 34.41 5.09 -34.16
CA GLU A 212 33.07 5.58 -33.81
C GLU A 212 32.48 4.80 -32.65
N ARG A 213 32.58 3.46 -32.66
CA ARG A 213 32.13 2.60 -31.58
C ARG A 213 32.83 2.92 -30.25
N ARG A 214 34.15 3.18 -30.33
CA ARG A 214 34.91 3.56 -29.14
C ARG A 214 34.44 4.89 -28.56
N ALA A 215 34.18 5.88 -29.42
CA ALA A 215 33.66 7.18 -28.99
C ALA A 215 32.27 7.05 -28.35
N GLU A 216 31.36 6.24 -28.93
CA GLU A 216 30.04 5.98 -28.42
C GLU A 216 30.08 5.24 -27.05
N LEU A 217 30.96 4.24 -26.93
CA LEU A 217 31.15 3.54 -25.63
C LEU A 217 31.74 4.46 -24.57
N THR A 218 32.64 5.37 -24.92
CA THR A 218 33.15 6.37 -23.97
C THR A 218 32.05 7.31 -23.54
N LYS A 219 31.22 7.82 -24.45
CA LYS A 219 30.08 8.67 -24.15
C LYS A 219 29.09 7.96 -23.22
N LEU A 220 28.79 6.68 -23.50
CA LEU A 220 27.92 5.85 -22.69
C LEU A 220 28.49 5.64 -21.27
N HIS A 221 29.76 5.31 -21.16
CA HIS A 221 30.48 5.14 -19.91
C HIS A 221 30.43 6.43 -19.06
N ASP A 222 30.76 7.57 -19.67
CA ASP A 222 30.74 8.87 -18.98
C ASP A 222 29.37 9.24 -18.50
N ALA A 223 28.30 8.95 -19.27
CA ALA A 223 26.92 9.17 -18.88
C ALA A 223 26.51 8.28 -17.71
N VAL A 224 26.90 7.00 -17.70
CA VAL A 224 26.64 6.07 -16.60
C VAL A 224 27.35 6.52 -15.33
N MET A 225 28.64 6.95 -15.44
CA MET A 225 29.38 7.45 -14.27
C MET A 225 28.80 8.76 -13.73
N ALA A 226 28.36 9.68 -14.59
CA ALA A 226 27.68 10.92 -14.20
C ALA A 226 26.33 10.63 -13.51
N PHE A 227 25.56 9.68 -14.04
CA PHE A 227 24.33 9.19 -13.39
C PHE A 227 24.61 8.63 -12.00
N GLY A 228 25.61 7.75 -11.86
CA GLY A 228 26.00 7.20 -10.57
C GLY A 228 26.46 8.27 -9.56
N ALA A 229 27.15 9.33 -10.03
CA ALA A 229 27.51 10.46 -9.19
C ALA A 229 26.30 11.30 -8.78
N ALA A 230 25.37 11.57 -9.71
CA ALA A 230 24.15 12.32 -9.44
C ALA A 230 23.27 11.61 -8.41
N THR A 231 22.98 10.33 -8.59
CA THR A 231 22.05 9.54 -7.75
C THR A 231 22.52 9.32 -6.32
N ARG A 232 23.81 9.56 -6.03
CA ARG A 232 24.38 9.45 -4.66
C ARG A 232 24.34 10.74 -3.87
N ARG A 233 24.00 11.87 -4.48
CA ARG A 233 23.82 13.12 -3.72
C ARG A 233 22.58 13.01 -2.86
N PRO A 234 22.63 13.47 -1.59
CA PRO A 234 21.47 13.41 -0.69
C PRO A 234 20.26 14.23 -1.17
N ASP A 235 20.54 15.28 -1.95
CA ASP A 235 19.56 16.22 -2.52
C ASP A 235 19.19 15.91 -3.98
N ALA A 236 19.65 14.76 -4.51
CA ALA A 236 19.40 14.38 -5.89
C ALA A 236 17.91 14.27 -6.20
N THR A 237 17.52 14.84 -7.33
CA THR A 237 16.18 14.72 -7.90
C THR A 237 16.15 13.71 -9.04
N VAL A 238 14.95 13.35 -9.47
CA VAL A 238 14.77 12.54 -10.69
C VAL A 238 15.34 13.26 -11.91
N ARG A 239 15.26 14.59 -11.97
CA ARG A 239 15.87 15.40 -13.05
C ARG A 239 17.38 15.19 -13.10
N ASP A 240 18.06 15.34 -11.96
CA ASP A 240 19.52 15.17 -11.87
C ASP A 240 19.97 13.77 -12.32
N ALA A 241 19.19 12.76 -11.97
CA ALA A 241 19.47 11.38 -12.36
C ALA A 241 19.26 11.15 -13.87
N LEU A 242 18.18 11.69 -14.44
CA LEU A 242 17.85 11.44 -15.83
C LEU A 242 18.69 12.26 -16.82
N GLU A 243 19.17 13.45 -16.44
CA GLU A 243 19.87 14.37 -17.32
C GLU A 243 21.04 13.71 -18.10
N PRO A 244 22.03 13.06 -17.46
CA PRO A 244 23.14 12.44 -18.17
C PRO A 244 22.69 11.28 -19.07
N LEU A 245 21.69 10.52 -18.66
CA LEU A 245 21.19 9.38 -19.43
C LEU A 245 20.40 9.82 -20.67
N LEU A 246 19.60 10.88 -20.56
CA LEU A 246 18.86 11.45 -21.70
C LEU A 246 19.79 12.14 -22.69
N ALA A 247 20.77 12.92 -22.21
CA ALA A 247 21.76 13.60 -23.06
C ALA A 247 22.59 12.61 -23.89
N ALA A 248 22.86 11.42 -23.35
CA ALA A 248 23.59 10.36 -24.06
C ALA A 248 22.68 9.37 -24.80
N GLN A 249 21.36 9.49 -24.64
CA GLN A 249 20.34 8.58 -25.20
C GLN A 249 20.58 7.11 -24.80
N VAL A 250 20.91 6.88 -23.53
CA VAL A 250 21.28 5.56 -23.00
C VAL A 250 20.14 4.55 -23.11
N PHE A 251 18.91 4.97 -22.89
CA PHE A 251 17.74 4.10 -22.92
C PHE A 251 16.73 4.57 -23.95
N ASP A 252 15.99 3.63 -24.52
CA ASP A 252 14.80 3.95 -25.29
C ASP A 252 13.76 4.60 -24.36
N THR A 253 13.53 5.89 -24.58
CA THR A 253 12.75 6.73 -23.70
C THR A 253 11.51 7.24 -24.42
N HIS A 254 10.36 7.18 -23.77
CA HIS A 254 9.11 7.64 -24.33
C HIS A 254 9.18 9.13 -24.73
N GLU A 255 8.74 9.47 -25.93
CA GLU A 255 8.82 10.82 -26.51
C GLU A 255 8.27 11.91 -25.56
N ARG A 256 7.12 11.66 -24.92
CA ARG A 256 6.52 12.59 -23.95
C ARG A 256 7.40 12.89 -22.72
N LEU A 257 8.25 11.95 -22.30
CA LEU A 257 9.20 12.21 -21.22
C LEU A 257 10.30 13.14 -21.72
N ILE A 258 10.79 12.92 -22.93
CA ILE A 258 11.84 13.77 -23.54
C ILE A 258 11.31 15.20 -23.73
N GLU A 259 10.12 15.35 -24.30
CA GLU A 259 9.46 16.65 -24.48
C GLU A 259 9.25 17.37 -23.15
N ALA A 260 8.71 16.68 -22.14
CA ALA A 260 8.46 17.24 -20.82
C ALA A 260 9.76 17.60 -20.08
N PHE A 261 10.84 16.83 -20.29
CA PHE A 261 12.16 17.13 -19.70
C PHE A 261 12.77 18.40 -20.28
N ALA A 262 12.56 18.65 -21.57
CA ALA A 262 13.02 19.86 -22.27
C ALA A 262 12.13 21.09 -22.00
N ASP A 263 10.89 20.89 -21.56
CA ASP A 263 9.96 21.99 -21.25
C ASP A 263 10.32 22.65 -19.91
N ALA A 264 10.86 23.86 -19.97
CA ALA A 264 11.19 24.68 -18.82
C ALA A 264 10.00 25.54 -18.31
N THR A 265 8.80 25.35 -18.87
CA THR A 265 7.64 26.15 -18.49
C THR A 265 7.16 25.78 -17.06
N PRO A 266 6.89 26.76 -16.18
CA PRO A 266 6.41 26.49 -14.83
C PRO A 266 5.12 25.63 -14.82
N PRO A 267 4.93 24.78 -13.81
CA PRO A 267 3.71 23.98 -13.71
C PRO A 267 2.48 24.89 -13.60
N PRO A 268 1.35 24.51 -14.21
CA PRO A 268 0.11 25.23 -14.05
C PRO A 268 -0.37 25.19 -12.59
N ALA A 269 -1.08 26.22 -12.17
CA ALA A 269 -1.65 26.26 -10.82
C ALA A 269 -2.59 25.07 -10.59
N PRO A 270 -2.64 24.50 -9.35
CA PRO A 270 -3.60 23.46 -9.04
C PRO A 270 -5.04 23.92 -9.32
N PRO A 271 -5.90 23.07 -9.89
CA PRO A 271 -7.27 23.44 -10.19
C PRO A 271 -8.07 23.67 -8.91
N GLN A 272 -8.98 24.64 -8.91
CA GLN A 272 -9.91 24.85 -7.81
C GLN A 272 -10.88 23.66 -7.63
N VAL A 273 -11.21 22.99 -8.74
CA VAL A 273 -12.04 21.77 -8.75
C VAL A 273 -11.33 20.72 -9.58
N VAL A 274 -10.81 19.69 -8.91
CA VAL A 274 -10.00 18.62 -9.52
C VAL A 274 -10.71 17.93 -10.70
N SER A 275 -12.03 17.74 -10.62
CA SER A 275 -12.81 17.09 -11.69
C SER A 275 -12.93 17.92 -12.98
N ARG A 276 -12.48 19.18 -12.97
CA ARG A 276 -12.51 20.12 -14.12
C ARG A 276 -11.13 20.43 -14.67
N GLU A 277 -10.09 19.78 -14.17
CA GLU A 277 -8.75 19.98 -14.67
C GLU A 277 -8.61 19.45 -16.10
N GLU A 278 -8.00 20.24 -16.98
CA GLU A 278 -7.64 19.77 -18.30
C GLU A 278 -6.53 18.69 -18.21
N ARG A 279 -6.67 17.64 -19.02
CA ARG A 279 -5.72 16.52 -19.03
C ARG A 279 -4.28 16.98 -19.29
N ALA A 280 -4.10 17.96 -20.18
CA ALA A 280 -2.78 18.50 -20.48
C ALA A 280 -2.12 19.18 -19.28
N ASP A 281 -2.88 19.96 -18.51
CA ASP A 281 -2.40 20.64 -17.31
C ASP A 281 -2.06 19.63 -16.19
N ARG A 282 -2.89 18.62 -16.02
CA ARG A 282 -2.62 17.51 -15.07
C ARG A 282 -1.32 16.79 -15.40
N LEU A 283 -1.12 16.39 -16.66
CA LEU A 283 0.09 15.72 -17.10
C LEU A 283 1.33 16.59 -16.91
N ARG A 284 1.23 17.88 -17.25
CA ARG A 284 2.32 18.82 -17.09
C ARG A 284 2.70 19.02 -15.63
N ARG A 285 1.73 19.16 -14.73
CA ARG A 285 2.02 19.17 -13.29
C ARG A 285 2.66 17.86 -12.83
N GLY A 286 2.19 16.71 -13.35
CA GLY A 286 2.75 15.41 -13.05
C GLY A 286 4.22 15.29 -13.46
N TRP A 287 4.59 15.77 -14.65
CA TRP A 287 5.99 15.79 -15.10
C TRP A 287 6.88 16.69 -14.26
N CYS A 288 6.47 17.94 -14.00
CA CYS A 288 7.21 18.84 -13.13
C CYS A 288 7.43 18.24 -11.76
N HIS A 289 6.36 17.70 -11.16
CA HIS A 289 6.44 17.04 -9.85
C HIS A 289 7.39 15.83 -9.87
N LEU A 290 7.34 15.00 -10.93
CA LEU A 290 8.22 13.86 -11.07
C LEU A 290 9.70 14.29 -11.12
N PHE A 291 10.01 15.31 -11.91
CA PHE A 291 11.40 15.78 -12.06
C PHE A 291 11.96 16.39 -10.77
N ASP A 292 11.11 17.02 -9.96
CA ASP A 292 11.48 17.60 -8.67
C ASP A 292 11.46 16.56 -7.52
N THR A 293 10.94 15.36 -7.78
CA THR A 293 10.88 14.28 -6.76
C THR A 293 12.29 13.85 -6.34
N PRO A 294 12.56 13.71 -5.02
CA PRO A 294 13.82 13.14 -4.54
C PRO A 294 14.06 11.75 -5.12
N TRP A 295 15.27 11.53 -5.66
CA TRP A 295 15.62 10.28 -6.34
C TRP A 295 15.37 9.03 -5.50
N GLU A 296 15.67 9.08 -4.21
CA GLU A 296 15.50 7.94 -3.31
C GLU A 296 14.05 7.43 -3.21
N GLN A 297 13.08 8.32 -3.43
CA GLN A 297 11.67 7.95 -3.40
C GLN A 297 11.26 7.03 -4.55
N VAL A 298 11.95 7.11 -5.68
CA VAL A 298 11.65 6.27 -6.87
C VAL A 298 11.92 4.79 -6.55
N GLY A 299 13.00 4.50 -5.86
CA GLY A 299 13.35 3.15 -5.42
C GLY A 299 12.34 2.59 -4.41
N ARG A 300 11.92 3.42 -3.42
CA ARG A 300 10.90 3.06 -2.44
C ARG A 300 9.54 2.81 -3.10
N TYR A 301 9.14 3.66 -4.04
CA TYR A 301 7.92 3.49 -4.82
C TYR A 301 7.95 2.20 -5.65
N ARG A 302 9.08 1.88 -6.29
CA ARG A 302 9.25 0.62 -7.03
C ARG A 302 9.12 -0.61 -6.14
N ALA A 303 9.75 -0.60 -4.97
CA ALA A 303 9.63 -1.67 -3.98
C ALA A 303 8.15 -1.85 -3.51
N TYR A 304 7.43 -0.73 -3.36
CA TYR A 304 6.01 -0.76 -3.05
C TYR A 304 5.17 -1.40 -4.16
N LEU A 305 5.44 -1.07 -5.43
CA LEU A 305 4.74 -1.65 -6.57
C LEU A 305 4.99 -3.16 -6.72
N SER A 306 6.22 -3.61 -6.46
CA SER A 306 6.59 -5.05 -6.54
C SER A 306 6.13 -5.87 -5.32
N GLY A 307 5.60 -5.23 -4.27
CA GLY A 307 5.19 -5.91 -3.03
C GLY A 307 6.33 -6.18 -2.05
N ASP A 308 7.57 -5.78 -2.39
CA ASP A 308 8.77 -5.98 -1.56
C ASP A 308 8.86 -4.98 -0.39
N ALA A 309 8.06 -3.90 -0.42
CA ALA A 309 8.02 -2.93 0.66
C ALA A 309 7.38 -3.51 1.93
N GLU A 310 7.82 -3.00 3.09
CA GLU A 310 7.20 -3.31 4.40
C GLU A 310 5.74 -2.84 4.48
N LEU A 311 5.33 -1.92 3.62
CA LEU A 311 3.98 -1.35 3.56
C LEU A 311 3.17 -1.95 2.41
N ALA A 312 1.87 -2.15 2.69
CA ALA A 312 0.88 -2.51 1.68
C ALA A 312 -0.48 -1.87 2.01
N THR A 313 -1.39 -1.83 1.04
CA THR A 313 -2.76 -1.44 1.35
C THR A 313 -3.58 -2.64 1.82
N HIS A 314 -4.60 -2.35 2.63
CA HIS A 314 -5.54 -3.34 3.16
C HIS A 314 -6.16 -4.24 2.06
N GLN A 315 -6.37 -3.70 0.87
CA GLN A 315 -6.99 -4.43 -0.25
C GLN A 315 -6.01 -5.37 -0.96
N VAL A 316 -4.76 -4.93 -1.15
CA VAL A 316 -3.74 -5.70 -1.90
C VAL A 316 -3.34 -6.99 -1.17
N VAL A 317 -3.39 -6.99 0.16
CA VAL A 317 -2.98 -8.16 0.98
C VAL A 317 -4.05 -9.25 1.09
N LYS A 318 -5.16 -9.11 0.36
CA LYS A 318 -6.17 -10.18 0.34
C LYS A 318 -5.56 -11.47 -0.21
N GLY A 319 -5.59 -12.54 0.58
CA GLY A 319 -4.97 -13.82 0.25
C GLY A 319 -3.55 -14.01 0.79
N SER A 320 -2.88 -12.93 1.21
CA SER A 320 -1.56 -13.00 1.86
C SER A 320 -1.68 -13.26 3.37
N GLU A 321 -0.58 -13.66 3.99
CA GLU A 321 -0.44 -13.86 5.43
C GLU A 321 0.95 -13.44 5.86
N PHE A 322 1.06 -12.94 7.10
CA PHE A 322 2.31 -12.42 7.64
C PHE A 322 2.42 -12.77 9.13
N PRO A 323 3.60 -13.18 9.61
CA PRO A 323 3.79 -13.49 11.02
C PRO A 323 3.38 -12.33 11.93
N HIS A 324 3.75 -11.10 11.58
CA HIS A 324 3.55 -9.89 12.34
C HIS A 324 2.94 -8.80 11.49
N VAL A 325 1.87 -8.17 11.97
CA VAL A 325 1.12 -7.15 11.23
C VAL A 325 0.88 -5.91 12.09
N MET A 326 1.16 -4.75 11.54
CA MET A 326 0.71 -3.46 12.05
C MET A 326 -0.35 -2.90 11.10
N VAL A 327 -1.54 -2.59 11.61
CA VAL A 327 -2.63 -1.96 10.85
C VAL A 327 -2.72 -0.49 11.24
N VAL A 328 -2.42 0.40 10.31
CA VAL A 328 -2.53 1.86 10.51
C VAL A 328 -3.88 2.32 9.97
N MET A 329 -4.70 2.85 10.88
CA MET A 329 -6.04 3.36 10.66
C MET A 329 -6.02 4.88 10.84
N ASP A 330 -5.98 5.63 9.74
CA ASP A 330 -5.86 7.09 9.72
C ASP A 330 -6.70 7.67 8.59
N ASP A 331 -7.95 7.98 8.89
CA ASP A 331 -8.90 8.53 7.91
C ASP A 331 -8.49 9.94 7.47
N HIS A 332 -7.87 10.71 8.39
CA HIS A 332 -7.44 12.08 8.12
C HIS A 332 -6.33 12.16 7.05
N ASP A 333 -5.33 11.28 7.15
CA ASP A 333 -4.24 11.22 6.18
C ASP A 333 -4.62 10.48 4.90
N ALA A 334 -5.51 9.50 4.97
CA ALA A 334 -6.01 8.76 3.81
C ALA A 334 -6.94 9.61 2.94
N ARG A 335 -7.87 10.35 3.57
CA ARG A 335 -8.92 11.17 2.91
C ARG A 335 -9.82 10.39 1.94
N GLY A 336 -9.99 9.09 2.17
CA GLY A 336 -10.93 8.26 1.44
C GLY A 336 -12.38 8.48 1.89
N PHE A 337 -13.35 8.10 1.04
CA PHE A 337 -14.78 8.21 1.36
C PHE A 337 -15.49 6.85 1.42
N LEU A 338 -14.84 5.77 1.00
CA LEU A 338 -15.42 4.42 0.96
C LEU A 338 -15.40 3.73 2.31
N PHE A 339 -14.41 4.05 3.13
CA PHE A 339 -14.15 3.48 4.44
C PHE A 339 -13.95 4.60 5.44
N SER A 340 -14.31 4.38 6.71
CA SER A 340 -14.03 5.31 7.79
C SER A 340 -13.91 4.56 9.12
N TYR A 341 -12.72 4.56 9.67
CA TYR A 341 -12.46 4.03 11.01
C TYR A 341 -12.98 4.95 12.10
N ASP A 342 -12.99 6.27 11.86
CA ASP A 342 -13.58 7.24 12.78
C ASP A 342 -15.07 6.99 12.98
N LYS A 343 -15.83 6.72 11.92
CA LYS A 343 -17.24 6.33 12.02
C LYS A 343 -17.44 4.96 12.65
N LEU A 344 -16.55 4.00 12.34
CA LEU A 344 -16.62 2.66 12.92
C LEU A 344 -16.44 2.70 14.44
N PHE A 345 -15.50 3.49 14.92
CA PHE A 345 -15.17 3.62 16.35
C PHE A 345 -15.80 4.85 17.02
N GLY A 346 -16.80 5.48 16.40
CA GLY A 346 -17.60 6.54 17.01
C GLY A 346 -16.88 7.88 17.20
N ALA A 347 -15.68 8.06 16.63
CA ALA A 347 -14.94 9.33 16.64
C ALA A 347 -15.54 10.38 15.68
N GLU A 348 -16.33 9.94 14.71
CA GLU A 348 -17.11 10.77 13.80
C GLU A 348 -18.57 10.34 13.75
N GLN A 349 -19.48 11.29 13.67
CA GLN A 349 -20.91 11.01 13.55
C GLN A 349 -21.26 10.51 12.15
N LEU A 350 -22.32 9.68 12.09
CA LEU A 350 -22.84 9.20 10.81
C LEU A 350 -23.40 10.35 9.98
N SER A 351 -23.07 10.34 8.70
CA SER A 351 -23.65 11.30 7.75
C SER A 351 -25.15 11.01 7.55
N LYS A 352 -25.86 12.01 6.97
CA LYS A 352 -27.26 11.81 6.55
C LYS A 352 -27.38 10.61 5.60
N GLY A 353 -26.45 10.47 4.64
CA GLY A 353 -26.45 9.34 3.72
C GLY A 353 -26.24 7.97 4.39
N ASP A 354 -25.40 7.90 5.44
CA ASP A 354 -25.25 6.69 6.24
C ASP A 354 -26.57 6.35 6.94
N ASN A 355 -27.23 7.33 7.58
CA ASN A 355 -28.49 7.13 8.24
C ASN A 355 -29.64 6.74 7.28
N ASP A 356 -29.70 7.35 6.10
CA ASP A 356 -30.67 7.00 5.06
C ASP A 356 -30.43 5.55 4.54
N ASN A 357 -29.18 5.14 4.38
CA ASN A 357 -28.82 3.76 4.02
C ASN A 357 -29.22 2.79 5.13
N ILE A 358 -29.01 3.18 6.38
CA ILE A 358 -29.45 2.43 7.56
C ILE A 358 -30.96 2.20 7.49
N ALA A 359 -31.73 3.24 7.35
CA ALA A 359 -33.19 3.16 7.28
C ALA A 359 -33.68 2.31 6.10
N ALA A 360 -32.96 2.33 4.97
CA ALA A 360 -33.28 1.57 3.76
C ALA A 360 -32.75 0.12 3.76
N GLY A 361 -32.08 -0.34 4.83
CA GLY A 361 -31.48 -1.68 4.87
C GLY A 361 -30.31 -1.87 3.91
N LYS A 362 -29.67 -0.78 3.46
CA LYS A 362 -28.53 -0.81 2.54
C LYS A 362 -27.21 -0.83 3.29
N GLU A 363 -26.18 -1.31 2.64
CA GLU A 363 -24.81 -1.33 3.16
C GLU A 363 -24.27 0.08 3.42
N THR A 364 -23.64 0.27 4.57
CA THR A 364 -23.05 1.54 5.00
C THR A 364 -21.54 1.55 4.88
N THR A 365 -20.94 2.74 5.09
CA THR A 365 -19.50 2.89 5.26
C THR A 365 -18.98 2.04 6.43
N ILE A 366 -19.73 1.96 7.54
CA ILE A 366 -19.34 1.13 8.70
C ILE A 366 -19.27 -0.35 8.32
N ASP A 367 -20.28 -0.88 7.61
CA ASP A 367 -20.30 -2.29 7.21
C ASP A 367 -19.08 -2.64 6.33
N ARG A 368 -18.73 -1.74 5.43
CA ARG A 368 -17.54 -1.91 4.56
C ARG A 368 -16.25 -1.85 5.38
N THR A 369 -16.15 -0.88 6.29
CA THR A 369 -14.96 -0.69 7.14
C THR A 369 -14.78 -1.87 8.09
N LEU A 370 -15.86 -2.39 8.67
CA LEU A 370 -15.82 -3.57 9.53
C LEU A 370 -15.28 -4.81 8.79
N ARG A 371 -15.75 -5.04 7.55
CA ARG A 371 -15.22 -6.13 6.73
C ARG A 371 -13.76 -5.94 6.38
N LEU A 372 -13.36 -4.70 6.09
CA LEU A 372 -11.97 -4.39 5.81
C LEU A 372 -11.08 -4.64 7.04
N LEU A 373 -11.53 -4.21 8.22
CA LEU A 373 -10.86 -4.49 9.50
C LEU A 373 -10.74 -6.00 9.75
N TYR A 374 -11.81 -6.77 9.53
CA TYR A 374 -11.77 -8.23 9.62
C TYR A 374 -10.71 -8.83 8.69
N VAL A 375 -10.68 -8.39 7.43
CA VAL A 375 -9.71 -8.89 6.45
C VAL A 375 -8.29 -8.56 6.88
N THR A 376 -8.01 -7.33 7.30
CA THR A 376 -6.66 -6.91 7.69
C THR A 376 -6.18 -7.61 8.95
N CYS A 377 -7.03 -7.72 9.98
CA CYS A 377 -6.70 -8.46 11.20
C CYS A 377 -6.42 -9.95 10.91
N SER A 378 -7.19 -10.55 9.98
CA SER A 378 -7.00 -11.95 9.60
C SER A 378 -5.72 -12.23 8.79
N ARG A 379 -4.90 -11.21 8.50
CA ARG A 379 -3.59 -11.39 7.85
C ARG A 379 -2.49 -11.75 8.83
N ALA A 380 -2.66 -11.44 10.11
CA ALA A 380 -1.68 -11.73 11.14
C ALA A 380 -1.71 -13.22 11.54
N GLU A 381 -0.52 -13.81 11.63
CA GLU A 381 -0.37 -15.16 12.15
C GLU A 381 -0.10 -15.14 13.66
N GLU A 382 0.88 -14.38 14.14
CA GLU A 382 1.42 -14.45 15.50
C GLU A 382 1.10 -13.23 16.35
N SER A 383 1.31 -12.03 15.81
CA SER A 383 1.06 -10.79 16.54
C SER A 383 0.49 -9.68 15.67
N LEU A 384 -0.37 -8.86 16.29
CA LEU A 384 -1.14 -7.83 15.63
C LEU A 384 -1.13 -6.54 16.46
N ALA A 385 -0.62 -5.46 15.86
CA ALA A 385 -0.75 -4.11 16.35
C ALA A 385 -1.80 -3.37 15.53
N LEU A 386 -2.75 -2.73 16.19
CA LEU A 386 -3.72 -1.83 15.57
C LEU A 386 -3.43 -0.42 16.06
N VAL A 387 -3.20 0.52 15.16
CA VAL A 387 -2.90 1.91 15.47
C VAL A 387 -4.00 2.78 14.86
N LEU A 388 -4.83 3.37 15.70
CA LEU A 388 -5.92 4.27 15.31
C LEU A 388 -5.53 5.72 15.59
N TRP A 389 -5.57 6.54 14.57
CA TRP A 389 -5.50 7.99 14.64
C TRP A 389 -6.91 8.56 14.59
N ALA A 390 -7.50 8.85 15.74
CA ALA A 390 -8.91 9.23 15.88
C ALA A 390 -9.10 10.74 15.91
N SER A 391 -10.14 11.24 15.21
CA SER A 391 -10.54 12.66 15.23
C SER A 391 -11.06 13.08 16.62
N ASP A 392 -11.75 12.19 17.31
CA ASP A 392 -12.13 12.27 18.73
C ASP A 392 -11.60 11.05 19.48
N ARG A 393 -10.42 11.23 20.11
CA ARG A 393 -9.75 10.16 20.83
C ARG A 393 -10.58 9.61 21.99
N THR A 394 -11.30 10.49 22.72
CA THR A 394 -12.10 10.07 23.88
C THR A 394 -13.28 9.20 23.46
N ALA A 395 -14.04 9.66 22.46
CA ALA A 395 -15.15 8.90 21.92
C ALA A 395 -14.69 7.54 21.35
N ALA A 396 -13.54 7.52 20.63
CA ALA A 396 -12.98 6.29 20.10
C ALA A 396 -12.61 5.28 21.20
N VAL A 397 -11.98 5.74 22.29
CA VAL A 397 -11.60 4.89 23.43
C VAL A 397 -12.83 4.27 24.08
N ASP A 398 -13.86 5.07 24.32
CA ASP A 398 -15.09 4.59 24.95
C ASP A 398 -15.82 3.57 24.05
N ALA A 399 -15.90 3.86 22.75
CA ALA A 399 -16.50 2.95 21.78
C ALA A 399 -15.70 1.64 21.66
N ILE A 400 -14.36 1.70 21.58
CA ILE A 400 -13.50 0.51 21.49
C ILE A 400 -13.66 -0.36 22.74
N LYS A 401 -13.66 0.24 23.95
CA LYS A 401 -13.93 -0.49 25.20
C LYS A 401 -15.32 -1.14 25.20
N ALA A 402 -16.32 -0.43 24.70
CA ALA A 402 -17.69 -0.93 24.64
C ALA A 402 -17.86 -2.12 23.69
N THR A 403 -17.00 -2.29 22.67
CA THR A 403 -17.04 -3.46 21.77
C THR A 403 -16.71 -4.77 22.48
N GLY A 404 -15.90 -4.72 23.54
CA GLY A 404 -15.38 -5.93 24.20
C GLY A 404 -14.38 -6.73 23.32
N TRP A 405 -13.91 -6.18 22.22
CA TRP A 405 -12.96 -6.87 21.33
C TRP A 405 -11.56 -7.01 21.92
N PHE A 406 -11.18 -6.06 22.77
CA PHE A 406 -9.86 -5.96 23.37
C PHE A 406 -9.94 -6.10 24.89
N LEU A 407 -8.94 -6.76 25.46
CA LEU A 407 -8.76 -6.78 26.90
C LEU A 407 -8.32 -5.39 27.39
N PRO A 408 -8.62 -4.98 28.62
CA PRO A 408 -8.20 -3.67 29.14
C PRO A 408 -6.70 -3.40 29.00
N GLU A 409 -5.87 -4.43 29.23
CA GLU A 409 -4.40 -4.39 29.12
C GLU A 409 -3.87 -4.37 27.68
N GLU A 410 -4.74 -4.54 26.69
CA GLU A 410 -4.40 -4.45 25.28
C GLU A 410 -4.61 -3.06 24.70
N ILE A 411 -5.23 -2.13 25.43
CA ILE A 411 -5.58 -0.79 24.96
C ILE A 411 -4.59 0.23 25.50
N PHE A 412 -3.88 0.92 24.61
CA PHE A 412 -2.86 1.92 24.93
C PHE A 412 -3.21 3.28 24.33
N LEU A 413 -3.04 4.34 25.10
CA LEU A 413 -3.21 5.70 24.64
C LEU A 413 -1.85 6.28 24.25
N LEU A 414 -1.76 6.85 23.07
CA LEU A 414 -0.56 7.57 22.60
C LEU A 414 -0.66 9.03 23.05
N GLU A 415 0.22 9.44 23.94
CA GLU A 415 0.32 10.82 24.45
C GLU A 415 1.03 11.76 23.46
#